data_e5422559e296ff7dce5b84a936904c23
#
_entry.id   e5422559e296ff7dce5b84a936904c23
#
_cell.length_a   1.000
_cell.length_b   1.000
_cell.length_c   1.000
_cell.angle_alpha   90.00
_cell.angle_beta   90.00
_cell.angle_gamma   90.00
#
_symmetry.space_group_name_H-M   'P 1'
#
loop_
_entity.id
_entity.type
_entity.pdbx_description
1 polymer ?
#
loop_
_entity_poly.entity_id
_entity_poly.type
_entity_poly.pdbx_seq_one_letter_code
_entity_poly.pdbx_strand_id
1 'polypeptide(L)'
;ELLCEATKLSGDSTYWKVATSHADATLKNHFREDGSCYHVIDYNPNTGEVLHKHTAQGYAHESVWARGQAWAIYGFTVCYRYTKDKKYLDQAVRTLNMMLRHPNMPNDLVPYWDLNAPNIPNEPRDVSTAACIASALYEMDKYLPENGYHALADRIMTSLSSPAYLAELGKNGCWLLMHSVGSIPHGAEIDVPLNYADYYFLEALNRR
;
A
#
# COMPACT_ATOMS: atom_id res chain seq x y z
N GLU A 1 -8.96 -5.81 -8.44
CA GLU A 1 -9.68 -6.98 -7.90
C GLU A 1 -11.12 -7.02 -8.37
N LEU A 2 -11.94 -5.99 -8.09
CA LEU A 2 -13.36 -5.95 -8.45
C LEU A 2 -13.64 -6.32 -9.92
N LEU A 3 -12.91 -5.72 -10.86
CA LEU A 3 -13.09 -5.99 -12.30
C LEU A 3 -12.70 -7.44 -12.68
N CYS A 4 -11.70 -7.99 -12.02
CA CYS A 4 -11.31 -9.39 -12.24
C CYS A 4 -12.39 -10.35 -11.73
N GLU A 5 -12.98 -10.08 -10.56
CA GLU A 5 -14.11 -10.86 -10.05
C GLU A 5 -15.36 -10.66 -10.90
N ALA A 6 -15.65 -9.44 -11.36
CA ALA A 6 -16.75 -9.19 -12.30
C ALA A 6 -16.61 -10.02 -13.58
N THR A 7 -15.39 -10.16 -14.12
CA THR A 7 -15.12 -11.03 -15.27
C THR A 7 -15.48 -12.50 -14.96
N LYS A 8 -15.04 -13.01 -13.80
CA LYS A 8 -15.34 -14.41 -13.42
C LYS A 8 -16.83 -14.67 -13.25
N LEU A 9 -17.54 -13.74 -12.62
CA LEU A 9 -18.97 -13.87 -12.34
C LEU A 9 -19.85 -13.71 -13.58
N SER A 10 -19.52 -12.78 -14.47
CA SER A 10 -20.32 -12.46 -15.64
C SER A 10 -19.91 -13.18 -16.92
N GLY A 11 -18.67 -13.65 -17.00
CA GLY A 11 -18.06 -14.15 -18.23
C GLY A 11 -17.68 -13.04 -19.23
N ASP A 12 -17.93 -11.76 -18.92
CA ASP A 12 -17.60 -10.65 -19.80
C ASP A 12 -16.14 -10.24 -19.65
N SER A 13 -15.35 -10.45 -20.71
CA SER A 13 -13.92 -10.14 -20.75
C SER A 13 -13.62 -8.62 -20.82
N THR A 14 -14.64 -7.77 -20.97
CA THR A 14 -14.46 -6.31 -21.00
C THR A 14 -13.85 -5.81 -19.69
N TYR A 15 -14.32 -6.33 -18.56
CA TYR A 15 -13.78 -5.97 -17.23
C TYR A 15 -12.32 -6.35 -17.09
N TRP A 16 -11.94 -7.54 -17.59
CA TRP A 16 -10.54 -7.98 -17.59
C TRP A 16 -9.65 -7.06 -18.41
N LYS A 17 -10.08 -6.67 -19.61
CA LYS A 17 -9.33 -5.78 -20.49
C LYS A 17 -9.11 -4.41 -19.83
N VAL A 18 -10.12 -3.86 -19.17
CA VAL A 18 -10.01 -2.61 -18.42
C VAL A 18 -9.03 -2.76 -17.27
N ALA A 19 -9.15 -3.82 -16.47
CA ALA A 19 -8.26 -4.06 -15.33
C ALA A 19 -6.79 -4.16 -15.74
N THR A 20 -6.49 -4.95 -16.76
CA THR A 20 -5.12 -5.18 -17.24
C THR A 20 -4.55 -3.95 -17.94
N SER A 21 -5.33 -3.26 -18.78
CA SER A 21 -4.91 -2.00 -19.42
C SER A 21 -4.61 -0.92 -18.38
N HIS A 22 -5.44 -0.79 -17.34
CA HIS A 22 -5.20 0.16 -16.25
C HIS A 22 -3.92 -0.21 -15.47
N ALA A 23 -3.73 -1.48 -15.12
CA ALA A 23 -2.53 -1.94 -14.42
C ALA A 23 -1.26 -1.68 -15.24
N ASP A 24 -1.30 -1.92 -16.56
CA ASP A 24 -0.18 -1.65 -17.46
C ASP A 24 0.13 -0.16 -17.60
N ALA A 25 -0.89 0.68 -17.70
CA ALA A 25 -0.72 2.13 -17.70
C ALA A 25 -0.12 2.64 -16.39
N THR A 26 -0.56 2.08 -15.25
CA THR A 26 -0.01 2.38 -13.93
C THR A 26 1.46 1.92 -13.85
N LEU A 27 1.77 0.71 -14.28
CA LEU A 27 3.14 0.18 -14.28
C LEU A 27 4.09 1.04 -15.11
N LYS A 28 3.62 1.52 -16.26
CA LYS A 28 4.41 2.36 -17.17
C LYS A 28 4.68 3.75 -16.62
N ASN A 29 3.70 4.38 -15.96
CA ASN A 29 3.72 5.82 -15.75
C ASN A 29 3.92 6.23 -14.28
N HIS A 30 3.48 5.42 -13.30
CA HIS A 30 3.47 5.81 -11.89
C HIS A 30 4.78 5.56 -11.15
N PHE A 31 5.66 4.69 -11.65
CA PHE A 31 6.87 4.32 -10.92
C PHE A 31 8.09 5.14 -11.34
N ARG A 32 8.91 5.48 -10.33
CA ARG A 32 10.23 6.09 -10.49
C ARG A 32 11.28 5.00 -10.67
N GLU A 33 12.48 5.41 -11.05
CA GLU A 33 13.61 4.48 -11.25
C GLU A 33 14.01 3.71 -9.99
N ASP A 34 13.82 4.30 -8.81
CA ASP A 34 14.10 3.67 -7.52
C ASP A 34 13.03 2.63 -7.09
N GLY A 35 11.89 2.57 -7.79
CA GLY A 35 10.77 1.68 -7.49
C GLY A 35 9.67 2.32 -6.64
N SER A 36 9.83 3.57 -6.20
CA SER A 36 8.75 4.33 -5.56
C SER A 36 7.71 4.76 -6.59
N CYS A 37 6.50 5.07 -6.13
CA CYS A 37 5.44 5.54 -7.02
C CYS A 37 4.99 6.96 -6.70
N TYR A 38 4.59 7.68 -7.75
CA TYR A 38 3.82 8.92 -7.64
C TYR A 38 2.43 8.63 -7.09
N HIS A 39 1.82 9.61 -6.42
CA HIS A 39 0.47 9.47 -5.91
C HIS A 39 -0.57 9.64 -7.01
N VAL A 40 -0.51 10.72 -7.77
CA VAL A 40 -1.48 11.08 -8.80
C VAL A 40 -0.77 11.32 -10.13
N ILE A 41 -1.37 10.83 -11.19
CA ILE A 41 -0.98 11.17 -12.56
C ILE A 41 -2.20 11.65 -13.33
N ASP A 42 -2.12 12.85 -13.87
CA ASP A 42 -3.12 13.40 -14.76
C ASP A 42 -2.81 13.00 -16.20
N TYR A 43 -3.82 12.55 -16.89
CA TYR A 43 -3.73 12.16 -18.29
C TYR A 43 -4.60 13.05 -19.17
N ASN A 44 -4.13 13.32 -20.38
CA ASN A 44 -4.98 13.90 -21.40
C ASN A 44 -6.08 12.88 -21.76
N PRO A 45 -7.38 13.22 -21.57
CA PRO A 45 -8.48 12.26 -21.79
C PRO A 45 -8.65 11.84 -23.25
N ASN A 46 -8.13 12.63 -24.20
CA ASN A 46 -8.23 12.35 -25.63
C ASN A 46 -7.04 11.57 -26.18
N THR A 47 -5.83 11.77 -25.65
CA THR A 47 -4.60 11.17 -26.18
C THR A 47 -4.00 10.12 -25.27
N GLY A 48 -4.32 10.12 -23.95
CA GLY A 48 -3.73 9.26 -22.94
C GLY A 48 -2.31 9.68 -22.54
N GLU A 49 -1.83 10.84 -23.00
CA GLU A 49 -0.52 11.38 -22.60
C GLU A 49 -0.51 11.83 -21.16
N VAL A 50 0.59 11.59 -20.45
CA VAL A 50 0.81 12.10 -19.09
C VAL A 50 1.00 13.62 -19.16
N LEU A 51 0.15 14.34 -18.45
CA LEU A 51 0.20 15.80 -18.35
C LEU A 51 0.97 16.25 -17.10
N HIS A 52 0.70 15.62 -15.96
CA HIS A 52 1.25 16.02 -14.68
C HIS A 52 1.39 14.83 -13.74
N LYS A 53 2.47 14.83 -12.93
CA LYS A 53 2.73 13.88 -11.86
C LYS A 53 2.81 14.64 -10.54
N HIS A 54 1.96 14.30 -9.59
CA HIS A 54 1.87 15.08 -8.35
C HIS A 54 1.35 14.26 -7.16
N THR A 55 1.25 14.91 -6.01
CA THR A 55 0.61 14.34 -4.82
C THR A 55 -0.59 15.16 -4.41
N ALA A 56 -1.59 14.50 -3.82
CA ALA A 56 -2.71 15.12 -3.13
C ALA A 56 -2.60 14.92 -1.61
N GLN A 57 -2.11 13.78 -1.16
CA GLN A 57 -2.06 13.41 0.26
C GLN A 57 -0.62 13.27 0.81
N GLY A 58 0.39 13.23 -0.05
CA GLY A 58 1.80 13.16 0.35
C GLY A 58 2.38 14.52 0.70
N TYR A 59 3.59 14.53 1.23
CA TYR A 59 4.31 15.73 1.64
C TYR A 59 4.68 16.63 0.45
N ALA A 60 5.19 16.05 -0.63
CA ALA A 60 5.60 16.76 -1.84
C ALA A 60 5.39 15.87 -3.08
N HIS A 61 5.41 16.49 -4.28
CA HIS A 61 5.20 15.75 -5.53
C HIS A 61 6.18 14.60 -5.72
N GLU A 62 7.43 14.81 -5.31
CA GLU A 62 8.50 13.81 -5.42
C GLU A 62 8.72 13.00 -4.13
N SER A 63 7.91 13.19 -3.08
CA SER A 63 8.05 12.44 -1.84
C SER A 63 7.51 11.00 -1.95
N VAL A 64 7.82 10.21 -0.94
CA VAL A 64 7.40 8.81 -0.82
C VAL A 64 6.23 8.74 0.17
N TRP A 65 5.02 9.08 -0.29
CA TRP A 65 3.81 8.91 0.50
C TRP A 65 3.57 7.43 0.78
N ALA A 66 3.65 7.06 2.08
CA ALA A 66 3.80 5.67 2.48
C ALA A 66 2.63 4.78 2.07
N ARG A 67 1.38 5.23 2.27
CA ARG A 67 0.19 4.45 1.90
C ARG A 67 0.08 4.23 0.39
N GLY A 68 0.55 5.18 -0.43
CA GLY A 68 0.61 4.99 -1.87
C GLY A 68 1.52 3.83 -2.26
N GLN A 69 2.66 3.68 -1.59
CA GLN A 69 3.56 2.55 -1.80
C GLN A 69 2.90 1.22 -1.37
N ALA A 70 2.19 1.23 -0.23
CA ALA A 70 1.45 0.04 0.22
C ALA A 70 0.38 -0.39 -0.79
N TRP A 71 -0.37 0.57 -1.36
CA TRP A 71 -1.33 0.29 -2.42
C TRP A 71 -0.67 -0.33 -3.66
N ALA A 72 0.52 0.14 -4.04
CA ALA A 72 1.27 -0.44 -5.15
C ALA A 72 1.69 -1.88 -4.85
N ILE A 73 2.25 -2.15 -3.66
CA ILE A 73 2.65 -3.50 -3.24
C ILE A 73 1.44 -4.45 -3.26
N TYR A 74 0.35 -4.06 -2.59
CA TYR A 74 -0.88 -4.86 -2.51
C TYR A 74 -1.53 -5.04 -3.87
N GLY A 75 -1.77 -3.92 -4.60
CA GLY A 75 -2.47 -3.92 -5.87
C GLY A 75 -1.77 -4.75 -6.95
N PHE A 76 -0.44 -4.65 -7.05
CA PHE A 76 0.32 -5.44 -8.01
C PHE A 76 0.45 -6.92 -7.60
N THR A 77 0.45 -7.25 -6.31
CA THR A 77 0.30 -8.63 -5.84
C THR A 77 -1.05 -9.20 -6.28
N VAL A 78 -2.13 -8.43 -6.13
CA VAL A 78 -3.47 -8.80 -6.62
C VAL A 78 -3.49 -8.95 -8.15
N CYS A 79 -2.86 -8.03 -8.89
CA CYS A 79 -2.76 -8.16 -10.34
C CYS A 79 -2.07 -9.49 -10.74
N TYR A 80 -0.99 -9.84 -10.04
CA TYR A 80 -0.33 -11.14 -10.26
C TYR A 80 -1.23 -12.32 -9.90
N ARG A 81 -2.01 -12.24 -8.82
CA ARG A 81 -2.96 -13.29 -8.41
C ARG A 81 -3.85 -13.72 -9.58
N TYR A 82 -4.39 -12.74 -10.30
CA TYR A 82 -5.33 -12.97 -11.39
C TYR A 82 -4.67 -13.27 -12.73
N THR A 83 -3.59 -12.55 -13.08
CA THR A 83 -3.00 -12.60 -14.41
C THR A 83 -1.89 -13.64 -14.54
N LYS A 84 -1.19 -13.94 -13.44
CA LYS A 84 0.08 -14.70 -13.40
C LYS A 84 1.21 -14.04 -14.23
N ASP A 85 1.04 -12.78 -14.63
CA ASP A 85 2.09 -12.04 -15.31
C ASP A 85 3.10 -11.52 -14.30
N LYS A 86 4.32 -12.05 -14.40
CA LYS A 86 5.42 -11.81 -13.45
C LYS A 86 5.78 -10.33 -13.31
N LYS A 87 5.58 -9.52 -14.34
CA LYS A 87 5.89 -8.08 -14.31
C LYS A 87 5.22 -7.34 -13.14
N TYR A 88 4.01 -7.77 -12.76
CA TYR A 88 3.29 -7.17 -11.63
C TYR A 88 3.93 -7.56 -10.29
N LEU A 89 4.22 -8.84 -10.11
CA LEU A 89 4.87 -9.30 -8.88
C LEU A 89 6.27 -8.68 -8.72
N ASP A 90 7.04 -8.59 -9.81
CA ASP A 90 8.35 -7.95 -9.81
C ASP A 90 8.27 -6.46 -9.39
N GLN A 91 7.23 -5.74 -9.81
CA GLN A 91 7.02 -4.36 -9.38
C GLN A 91 6.62 -4.27 -7.90
N ALA A 92 5.76 -5.16 -7.41
CA ALA A 92 5.42 -5.22 -5.98
C ALA A 92 6.68 -5.43 -5.12
N VAL A 93 7.52 -6.39 -5.50
CA VAL A 93 8.82 -6.67 -4.84
C VAL A 93 9.76 -5.45 -4.90
N ARG A 94 9.82 -4.78 -6.05
CA ARG A 94 10.67 -3.60 -6.24
C ARG A 94 10.26 -2.46 -5.31
N THR A 95 8.95 -2.17 -5.21
CA THR A 95 8.43 -1.12 -4.32
C THR A 95 8.63 -1.49 -2.85
N LEU A 96 8.38 -2.74 -2.47
CA LEU A 96 8.66 -3.23 -1.11
C LEU A 96 10.13 -3.04 -0.73
N ASN A 97 11.05 -3.46 -1.60
CA ASN A 97 12.49 -3.34 -1.36
C ASN A 97 12.93 -1.88 -1.25
N MET A 98 12.34 -0.98 -2.02
CA MET A 98 12.59 0.46 -1.90
C MET A 98 12.17 0.96 -0.52
N MET A 99 10.96 0.63 -0.05
CA MET A 99 10.48 1.03 1.27
C MET A 99 11.37 0.51 2.40
N LEU A 100 11.73 -0.78 2.37
CA LEU A 100 12.57 -1.42 3.40
C LEU A 100 13.98 -0.84 3.48
N ARG A 101 14.52 -0.34 2.37
CA ARG A 101 15.85 0.29 2.30
C ARG A 101 15.82 1.79 2.54
N HIS A 102 14.63 2.39 2.61
CA HIS A 102 14.52 3.83 2.82
C HIS A 102 15.11 4.22 4.19
N PRO A 103 15.99 5.23 4.27
CA PRO A 103 16.69 5.59 5.51
C PRO A 103 15.75 5.96 6.65
N ASN A 104 14.56 6.42 6.32
CA ASN A 104 13.53 6.81 7.30
C ASN A 104 12.50 5.70 7.57
N MET A 105 12.72 4.47 7.07
CA MET A 105 11.86 3.35 7.46
C MET A 105 12.14 2.95 8.90
N PRO A 106 11.12 2.99 9.80
CA PRO A 106 11.35 2.69 11.20
C PRO A 106 11.63 1.20 11.45
N ASN A 107 12.38 0.90 12.52
CA ASN A 107 12.76 -0.48 12.88
C ASN A 107 11.54 -1.38 13.19
N ASP A 108 10.44 -0.79 13.67
CA ASP A 108 9.19 -1.49 13.96
C ASP A 108 8.34 -1.75 12.71
N LEU A 109 8.78 -1.27 11.54
CA LEU A 109 8.13 -1.45 10.23
C LEU A 109 6.74 -0.80 10.13
N VAL A 110 6.39 0.10 11.03
CA VAL A 110 5.22 0.96 10.90
C VAL A 110 5.69 2.31 10.36
N PRO A 111 5.49 2.64 9.09
CA PRO A 111 6.10 3.82 8.49
C PRO A 111 5.46 5.13 9.00
N TYR A 112 6.18 6.22 8.81
CA TYR A 112 5.59 7.55 8.86
C TYR A 112 4.63 7.72 7.68
N TRP A 113 3.70 8.67 7.79
CA TRP A 113 2.71 8.96 6.75
C TRP A 113 3.34 9.27 5.38
N ASP A 114 4.54 9.85 5.39
CA ASP A 114 5.39 10.06 4.22
C ASP A 114 6.85 9.86 4.67
N LEU A 115 7.62 9.06 3.93
CA LEU A 115 8.99 8.75 4.31
C LEU A 115 9.97 9.93 4.10
N ASN A 116 9.53 10.98 3.42
CA ASN A 116 10.27 12.23 3.26
C ASN A 116 9.69 13.39 4.09
N ALA A 117 8.78 13.11 5.01
CA ALA A 117 8.20 14.12 5.88
C ALA A 117 9.29 14.88 6.66
N PRO A 118 9.16 16.21 6.86
CA PRO A 118 10.29 17.07 7.24
C PRO A 118 10.71 16.95 8.70
N ASN A 119 9.81 16.49 9.59
CA ASN A 119 10.07 16.48 11.03
C ASN A 119 10.33 15.06 11.57
N ILE A 120 10.66 14.08 10.74
CA ILE A 120 11.06 12.75 11.20
C ILE A 120 12.23 12.89 12.20
N PRO A 121 12.17 12.25 13.39
CA PRO A 121 11.26 11.19 13.80
C PRO A 121 9.95 11.63 14.48
N ASN A 122 9.61 12.90 14.52
CA ASN A 122 8.43 13.44 15.23
C ASN A 122 7.19 13.56 14.32
N GLU A 123 7.15 12.80 13.24
CA GLU A 123 6.00 12.75 12.33
C GLU A 123 5.00 11.64 12.73
N PRO A 124 3.71 11.81 12.40
CA PRO A 124 2.71 10.77 12.62
C PRO A 124 3.04 9.46 11.89
N ARG A 125 2.73 8.34 12.56
CA ARG A 125 2.80 7.00 11.97
C ARG A 125 1.52 6.71 11.17
N ASP A 126 1.60 5.81 10.23
CA ASP A 126 0.43 5.33 9.49
C ASP A 126 0.32 3.81 9.55
N VAL A 127 -0.43 3.31 10.55
CA VAL A 127 -0.64 1.86 10.73
C VAL A 127 -1.41 1.25 9.56
N SER A 128 -2.21 2.04 8.83
CA SER A 128 -2.91 1.54 7.65
C SER A 128 -1.96 1.07 6.55
N THR A 129 -0.85 1.77 6.39
CA THR A 129 0.24 1.38 5.49
C THR A 129 0.86 0.05 5.90
N ALA A 130 1.21 -0.10 7.18
CA ALA A 130 1.81 -1.34 7.70
C ALA A 130 0.87 -2.55 7.58
N ALA A 131 -0.41 -2.37 7.93
CA ALA A 131 -1.42 -3.42 7.83
C ALA A 131 -1.61 -3.90 6.37
N CYS A 132 -1.69 -2.97 5.43
CA CYS A 132 -1.81 -3.28 4.00
C CYS A 132 -0.57 -4.05 3.48
N ILE A 133 0.63 -3.62 3.87
CA ILE A 133 1.87 -4.33 3.51
C ILE A 133 1.90 -5.73 4.10
N ALA A 134 1.55 -5.92 5.38
CA ALA A 134 1.53 -7.24 6.02
C ALA A 134 0.58 -8.20 5.28
N SER A 135 -0.61 -7.73 4.92
CA SER A 135 -1.58 -8.52 4.16
C SER A 135 -1.03 -8.92 2.79
N ALA A 136 -0.39 -7.99 2.07
CA ALA A 136 0.25 -8.29 0.79
C ALA A 136 1.40 -9.30 0.93
N LEU A 137 2.21 -9.20 1.97
CA LEU A 137 3.36 -10.08 2.21
C LEU A 137 2.96 -11.53 2.46
N TYR A 138 1.91 -11.79 3.24
CA TYR A 138 1.39 -13.15 3.41
C TYR A 138 0.90 -13.77 2.10
N GLU A 139 0.39 -12.95 1.19
CA GLU A 139 0.03 -13.43 -0.14
C GLU A 139 1.26 -13.64 -1.03
N MET A 140 2.21 -12.69 -1.03
CA MET A 140 3.45 -12.78 -1.80
C MET A 140 4.28 -14.02 -1.41
N ASP A 141 4.26 -14.41 -0.13
CA ASP A 141 4.94 -15.59 0.37
C ASP A 141 4.49 -16.89 -0.32
N LYS A 142 3.20 -16.97 -0.70
CA LYS A 142 2.66 -18.10 -1.47
C LYS A 142 3.25 -18.22 -2.87
N TYR A 143 3.77 -17.13 -3.41
CA TYR A 143 4.36 -17.06 -4.75
C TYR A 143 5.88 -17.11 -4.75
N LEU A 144 6.49 -16.65 -3.65
CA LEU A 144 7.93 -16.49 -3.46
C LEU A 144 8.36 -16.95 -2.05
N PRO A 145 8.16 -18.25 -1.70
CA PRO A 145 8.32 -18.74 -0.32
C PRO A 145 9.74 -18.60 0.23
N GLU A 146 10.75 -18.58 -0.65
CA GLU A 146 12.16 -18.49 -0.25
C GLU A 146 12.61 -17.07 0.14
N ASN A 147 11.73 -16.06 -0.03
CA ASN A 147 12.10 -14.66 0.19
C ASN A 147 11.89 -14.17 1.62
N GLY A 148 11.33 -15.00 2.50
CA GLY A 148 11.11 -14.66 3.91
C GLY A 148 9.99 -13.65 4.15
N TYR A 149 9.06 -13.52 3.22
CA TYR A 149 7.95 -12.55 3.33
C TYR A 149 7.00 -12.88 4.47
N HIS A 150 6.79 -14.16 4.78
CA HIS A 150 6.00 -14.57 5.93
C HIS A 150 6.60 -14.02 7.24
N ALA A 151 7.89 -14.23 7.46
CA ALA A 151 8.57 -13.73 8.66
C ALA A 151 8.57 -12.19 8.73
N LEU A 152 8.65 -11.50 7.59
CA LEU A 152 8.57 -10.05 7.53
C LEU A 152 7.15 -9.56 7.89
N ALA A 153 6.11 -10.24 7.38
CA ALA A 153 4.73 -9.97 7.75
C ALA A 153 4.48 -10.19 9.25
N ASP A 154 4.99 -11.28 9.82
CA ASP A 154 4.90 -11.56 11.26
C ASP A 154 5.54 -10.46 12.12
N ARG A 155 6.66 -9.90 11.69
CA ARG A 155 7.29 -8.76 12.37
C ARG A 155 6.38 -7.52 12.36
N ILE A 156 5.80 -7.18 11.21
CA ILE A 156 4.84 -6.07 11.10
C ILE A 156 3.62 -6.32 11.99
N MET A 157 3.06 -7.52 11.93
CA MET A 157 1.89 -7.88 12.74
C MET A 157 2.19 -7.86 14.24
N THR A 158 3.41 -8.24 14.64
CA THR A 158 3.87 -8.13 16.03
C THR A 158 3.90 -6.67 16.48
N SER A 159 4.42 -5.77 15.66
CA SER A 159 4.40 -4.32 15.94
C SER A 159 2.97 -3.80 16.06
N LEU A 160 2.12 -4.08 15.08
CA LEU A 160 0.71 -3.65 15.06
C LEU A 160 -0.11 -4.21 16.23
N SER A 161 0.24 -5.39 16.73
CA SER A 161 -0.41 -6.03 17.88
C SER A 161 0.13 -5.55 19.24
N SER A 162 1.12 -4.67 19.25
CA SER A 162 1.65 -4.11 20.49
C SER A 162 0.74 -3.01 21.06
N PRO A 163 0.86 -2.70 22.36
CA PRO A 163 0.12 -1.59 22.98
C PRO A 163 0.42 -0.21 22.36
N ALA A 164 1.47 -0.09 21.55
CA ALA A 164 1.77 1.15 20.83
C ALA A 164 0.77 1.42 19.68
N TYR A 165 0.14 0.38 19.13
CA TYR A 165 -0.71 0.50 17.95
C TYR A 165 -2.07 -0.18 18.09
N LEU A 166 -2.17 -1.23 18.91
CA LEU A 166 -3.44 -1.91 19.17
C LEU A 166 -4.15 -1.28 20.38
N ALA A 167 -5.35 -0.83 20.18
CA ALA A 167 -6.15 -0.22 21.23
C ALA A 167 -6.57 -1.25 22.30
N GLU A 168 -6.72 -0.79 23.53
CA GLU A 168 -7.38 -1.55 24.58
C GLU A 168 -8.84 -1.83 24.21
N LEU A 169 -9.33 -3.00 24.60
CA LEU A 169 -10.71 -3.41 24.31
C LEU A 169 -11.72 -2.39 24.82
N GLY A 170 -12.62 -1.95 23.95
CA GLY A 170 -13.66 -0.97 24.25
C GLY A 170 -13.16 0.49 24.26
N LYS A 171 -11.90 0.73 23.93
CA LYS A 171 -11.34 2.08 23.72
C LYS A 171 -11.31 2.43 22.23
N ASN A 172 -10.74 3.61 21.89
CA ASN A 172 -10.52 4.06 20.53
C ASN A 172 -11.79 4.05 19.65
N GLY A 173 -12.97 4.32 20.23
CA GLY A 173 -14.24 4.25 19.49
C GLY A 173 -14.59 2.85 18.93
N CYS A 174 -14.07 1.79 19.56
CA CYS A 174 -14.17 0.40 19.12
C CYS A 174 -13.38 0.04 17.85
N TRP A 175 -12.50 0.90 17.38
CA TRP A 175 -11.51 0.57 16.35
C TRP A 175 -10.34 -0.20 16.96
N LEU A 176 -9.75 -1.11 16.17
CA LEU A 176 -8.64 -1.95 16.61
C LEU A 176 -7.32 -1.19 16.62
N LEU A 177 -6.98 -0.56 15.51
CA LEU A 177 -5.70 0.12 15.36
C LEU A 177 -5.80 1.63 15.62
N MET A 178 -4.78 2.15 16.28
CA MET A 178 -4.56 3.57 16.52
C MET A 178 -3.51 4.11 15.51
N HIS A 179 -3.39 5.44 15.40
CA HIS A 179 -2.27 6.10 14.73
C HIS A 179 -2.21 5.90 13.22
N SER A 180 -3.33 6.15 12.53
CA SER A 180 -3.35 6.29 11.06
C SER A 180 -3.41 7.76 10.63
N VAL A 181 -3.04 8.00 9.37
CA VAL A 181 -3.13 9.33 8.76
C VAL A 181 -3.89 9.24 7.44
N GLY A 182 -5.04 9.91 7.34
CA GLY A 182 -5.77 10.08 6.10
C GLY A 182 -5.07 11.07 5.17
N SER A 183 -5.03 12.35 5.55
CA SER A 183 -4.39 13.38 4.72
C SER A 183 -3.94 14.60 5.53
N ILE A 184 -2.65 14.75 5.75
CA ILE A 184 -2.08 15.95 6.39
C ILE A 184 -2.27 17.21 5.53
N PRO A 185 -2.02 17.20 4.20
CA PRO A 185 -2.24 18.40 3.39
C PRO A 185 -3.67 18.94 3.41
N HIS A 186 -4.65 18.08 3.64
CA HIS A 186 -6.06 18.49 3.76
C HIS A 186 -6.51 18.73 5.21
N GLY A 187 -5.62 18.57 6.21
CA GLY A 187 -5.96 18.70 7.62
C GLY A 187 -6.99 17.69 8.10
N ALA A 188 -7.07 16.51 7.45
CA ALA A 188 -8.09 15.50 7.70
C ALA A 188 -7.49 14.18 8.18
N GLU A 189 -8.14 13.58 9.18
CA GLU A 189 -7.81 12.24 9.67
C GLU A 189 -6.33 12.11 10.08
N ILE A 190 -5.85 13.00 10.94
CA ILE A 190 -4.46 13.03 11.41
C ILE A 190 -4.38 12.35 12.77
N ASP A 191 -3.58 11.28 12.85
CA ASP A 191 -3.39 10.47 14.06
C ASP A 191 -4.70 9.92 14.64
N VAL A 192 -5.50 9.27 13.79
CA VAL A 192 -6.82 8.72 14.13
C VAL A 192 -6.95 7.27 13.66
N PRO A 193 -7.94 6.50 14.17
CA PRO A 193 -8.26 5.20 13.61
C PRO A 193 -8.88 5.35 12.21
N LEU A 194 -8.57 4.41 11.32
CA LEU A 194 -9.15 4.34 9.98
C LEU A 194 -9.70 2.95 9.68
N ASN A 195 -10.88 2.87 9.08
CA ASN A 195 -11.57 1.61 8.83
C ASN A 195 -10.75 0.64 7.95
N TYR A 196 -10.03 1.14 6.98
CA TYR A 196 -9.19 0.30 6.13
C TYR A 196 -7.91 -0.17 6.82
N ALA A 197 -7.44 0.49 7.89
CA ALA A 197 -6.37 -0.04 8.72
C ALA A 197 -6.81 -1.32 9.41
N ASP A 198 -7.99 -1.32 10.03
CA ASP A 198 -8.58 -2.50 10.66
C ASP A 198 -8.90 -3.59 9.65
N TYR A 199 -9.44 -3.21 8.46
CA TYR A 199 -9.71 -4.17 7.40
C TYR A 199 -8.45 -4.96 7.00
N TYR A 200 -7.36 -4.28 6.68
CA TYR A 200 -6.12 -4.94 6.26
C TYR A 200 -5.43 -5.68 7.41
N PHE A 201 -5.56 -5.21 8.63
CA PHE A 201 -5.07 -5.92 9.81
C PHE A 201 -5.79 -7.27 9.97
N LEU A 202 -7.13 -7.28 9.89
CA LEU A 202 -7.93 -8.51 9.95
C LEU A 202 -7.69 -9.42 8.73
N GLU A 203 -7.53 -8.84 7.54
CA GLU A 203 -7.19 -9.61 6.36
C GLU A 203 -5.81 -10.28 6.50
N ALA A 204 -4.82 -9.57 7.04
CA ALA A 204 -3.51 -10.13 7.33
C ALA A 204 -3.58 -11.29 8.33
N LEU A 205 -4.37 -11.15 9.40
CA LEU A 205 -4.62 -12.25 10.36
C LEU A 205 -5.24 -13.48 9.69
N ASN A 206 -6.16 -13.28 8.75
CA ASN A 206 -6.79 -14.38 8.01
C ASN A 206 -5.86 -15.04 6.98
N ARG A 207 -4.83 -14.33 6.51
CA ARG A 207 -3.85 -14.85 5.53
C ARG A 207 -2.67 -15.55 6.19
N ARG A 208 -2.42 -15.26 7.46
CA ARG A 208 -1.33 -15.81 8.29
C ARG A 208 -1.47 -17.33 8.41
#